data_e46a0d414a42261b21419c141b7fbc0c
#
_entry.id   e46a0d414a42261b21419c141b7fbc0c
#
_cell.length_a   1.000
_cell.length_b   1.000
_cell.length_c   1.000
_cell.angle_alpha   90.00
_cell.angle_beta   90.00
_cell.angle_gamma   90.00
#
_symmetry.space_group_name_H-M   'P 1'
#
loop_
_entity.id
_entity.type
_entity.pdbx_description
1 polymer ?
#
loop_
_entity_poly.entity_id
_entity_poly.type
_entity_poly.pdbx_seq_one_letter_code
_entity_poly.pdbx_strand_id
1 'polypeptide(L)'
;MAAKRRRLSRSAEFERVYRQGRSKGNRYLVLYAFPRAEDTVPTHPSEREAGPRLGLSVSRRVGGAVERNRVKRVLREAFWAEAERLPDSSDYVVVARPDARELAERDGTAGMRGALSELVAGLGGAKA
;
A
#
# COMPACT_ATOMS: atom_id res chain seq x y z
N MET A 1 17.51 -7.69 8.24
CA MET A 1 17.44 -6.51 7.49
C MET A 1 16.16 -6.32 6.77
N ALA A 2 15.67 -5.13 6.77
CA ALA A 2 14.38 -4.88 6.14
C ALA A 2 14.44 -5.10 4.65
N ALA A 3 13.35 -5.53 4.09
CA ALA A 3 13.23 -5.65 2.66
C ALA A 3 13.37 -4.30 1.99
N LYS A 4 13.81 -4.31 0.74
CA LYS A 4 13.90 -3.09 0.00
C LYS A 4 12.54 -2.47 -0.19
N ARG A 5 12.45 -1.19 0.01
CA ARG A 5 11.20 -0.46 -0.20
C ARG A 5 11.08 -0.15 -1.67
N ARG A 6 10.11 -0.73 -2.32
CA ARG A 6 9.93 -0.56 -3.75
C ARG A 6 8.55 0.00 -4.07
N ARG A 7 8.48 0.72 -5.18
CA ARG A 7 7.24 1.36 -5.62
C ARG A 7 6.70 0.68 -6.85
N LEU A 8 5.39 0.59 -6.92
CA LEU A 8 4.72 0.29 -8.16
C LEU A 8 4.58 1.58 -8.93
N SER A 9 5.12 1.64 -10.12
CA SER A 9 5.09 2.88 -10.88
C SER A 9 4.53 2.72 -12.27
N ARG A 10 4.45 1.51 -12.79
CA ARG A 10 3.95 1.30 -14.14
C ARG A 10 2.45 1.08 -14.13
N SER A 11 1.77 1.70 -15.09
CA SER A 11 0.33 1.55 -15.20
C SER A 11 -0.11 0.10 -15.30
N ALA A 12 0.66 -0.69 -16.04
CA ALA A 12 0.31 -2.11 -16.20
C ALA A 12 0.33 -2.85 -14.87
N GLU A 13 1.28 -2.50 -14.01
CA GLU A 13 1.36 -3.13 -12.69
C GLU A 13 0.17 -2.75 -11.82
N PHE A 14 -0.24 -1.47 -11.87
CA PHE A 14 -1.41 -1.04 -11.14
C PHE A 14 -2.65 -1.74 -11.65
N GLU A 15 -2.80 -1.86 -12.97
CA GLU A 15 -3.96 -2.54 -13.53
C GLU A 15 -4.02 -4.00 -13.10
N ARG A 16 -2.88 -4.66 -13.07
CA ARG A 16 -2.83 -6.04 -12.65
C ARG A 16 -3.31 -6.21 -11.22
N VAL A 17 -2.85 -5.34 -10.34
CA VAL A 17 -3.25 -5.39 -8.94
C VAL A 17 -4.75 -5.15 -8.81
N TYR A 18 -5.28 -4.18 -9.53
CA TYR A 18 -6.70 -3.87 -9.44
C TYR A 18 -7.58 -4.98 -9.98
N ARG A 19 -7.14 -5.67 -11.04
CA ARG A 19 -7.96 -6.70 -11.65
C ARG A 19 -7.90 -8.03 -10.94
N GLN A 20 -6.74 -8.40 -10.47
CA GLN A 20 -6.50 -9.76 -9.98
C GLN A 20 -6.28 -9.83 -8.49
N GLY A 21 -6.13 -8.70 -7.87
CA GLY A 21 -5.84 -8.66 -6.45
C GLY A 21 -7.07 -8.80 -5.60
N ARG A 22 -6.84 -8.99 -4.33
CA ARG A 22 -7.88 -8.94 -3.33
C ARG A 22 -7.88 -7.54 -2.74
N SER A 23 -9.02 -7.13 -2.21
CA SER A 23 -9.09 -5.80 -1.61
C SER A 23 -9.89 -5.80 -0.34
N LYS A 24 -9.58 -4.85 0.50
CA LYS A 24 -10.31 -4.62 1.73
C LYS A 24 -10.32 -3.12 1.98
N GLY A 25 -11.46 -2.59 2.39
CA GLY A 25 -11.55 -1.16 2.62
C GLY A 25 -12.15 -0.83 3.94
N ASN A 26 -11.83 0.35 4.43
CA ASN A 26 -12.51 0.94 5.57
C ASN A 26 -12.85 2.39 5.23
N ARG A 27 -13.18 3.18 6.23
CA ARG A 27 -13.58 4.55 6.02
C ARG A 27 -12.48 5.40 5.38
N TYR A 28 -11.25 5.08 5.65
CA TYR A 28 -10.12 5.92 5.28
C TYR A 28 -9.34 5.43 4.08
N LEU A 29 -9.24 4.12 3.91
CA LEU A 29 -8.32 3.53 2.94
C LEU A 29 -8.93 2.32 2.27
N VAL A 30 -8.44 2.00 1.08
CA VAL A 30 -8.68 0.68 0.48
C VAL A 30 -7.31 0.09 0.19
N LEU A 31 -7.11 -1.13 0.64
CA LEU A 31 -5.86 -1.86 0.42
C LEU A 31 -6.10 -2.95 -0.60
N TYR A 32 -5.34 -2.92 -1.68
CA TYR A 32 -5.35 -3.97 -2.70
C TYR A 32 -4.07 -4.78 -2.55
N ALA A 33 -4.19 -6.08 -2.62
CA ALA A 33 -3.04 -6.97 -2.52
C ALA A 33 -3.09 -8.00 -3.64
N PHE A 34 -1.96 -8.22 -4.28
CA PHE A 34 -1.89 -9.17 -5.36
C PHE A 34 -0.57 -9.93 -5.30
N PRO A 35 -0.60 -11.26 -5.12
CA PRO A 35 0.63 -12.03 -5.12
C PRO A 35 1.27 -11.99 -6.50
N ARG A 36 2.57 -11.78 -6.55
CA ARG A 36 3.28 -11.82 -7.81
C ARG A 36 3.37 -13.25 -8.29
N ALA A 37 3.18 -13.45 -9.60
CA ALA A 37 3.30 -14.76 -10.16
C ALA A 37 4.75 -15.23 -10.08
N GLU A 38 4.92 -16.51 -9.75
CA GLU A 38 6.26 -17.05 -9.62
C GLU A 38 6.99 -17.07 -10.95
N ASP A 39 6.25 -17.19 -12.04
CA ASP A 39 6.86 -17.26 -13.34
C ASP A 39 7.10 -15.89 -13.95
N THR A 40 6.84 -14.84 -13.23
CA THR A 40 7.12 -13.50 -13.72
C THR A 40 8.62 -13.29 -13.75
N VAL A 41 9.14 -12.99 -14.92
CA VAL A 41 10.57 -12.77 -15.08
C VAL A 41 10.87 -11.31 -14.73
N PRO A 42 11.71 -11.06 -13.75
CA PRO A 42 12.06 -9.69 -13.42
C PRO A 42 12.80 -9.04 -14.56
N THR A 43 12.46 -7.80 -14.86
CA THR A 43 13.17 -7.05 -15.87
C THR A 43 14.41 -6.37 -15.32
N HIS A 44 14.56 -6.41 -14.01
CA HIS A 44 15.63 -5.71 -13.34
C HIS A 44 16.18 -6.58 -12.24
N PRO A 45 17.49 -6.63 -12.04
CA PRO A 45 18.05 -7.46 -10.96
C PRO A 45 17.46 -7.15 -9.59
N SER A 46 17.14 -5.88 -9.33
CA SER A 46 16.58 -5.51 -8.04
C SER A 46 15.19 -6.09 -7.82
N GLU A 47 14.50 -6.47 -8.87
CA GLU A 47 13.17 -7.04 -8.73
C GLU A 47 13.21 -8.48 -8.23
N ARG A 48 14.38 -9.09 -8.25
CA ARG A 48 14.53 -10.45 -7.75
C ARG A 48 14.61 -10.48 -6.23
N GLU A 49 14.92 -9.34 -5.63
CA GLU A 49 14.99 -9.29 -4.19
C GLU A 49 13.61 -9.38 -3.60
N ALA A 50 13.48 -10.14 -2.55
CA ALA A 50 12.21 -10.28 -1.87
C ALA A 50 11.78 -8.96 -1.29
N GLY A 51 10.49 -8.78 -1.20
CA GLY A 51 9.93 -7.62 -0.55
C GLY A 51 8.69 -7.15 -1.25
N PRO A 52 7.76 -6.60 -0.50
CA PRO A 52 6.55 -6.06 -1.10
C PRO A 52 6.84 -4.75 -1.84
N ARG A 53 6.05 -4.49 -2.86
CA ARG A 53 6.11 -3.23 -3.58
C ARG A 53 4.85 -2.44 -3.25
N LEU A 54 5.00 -1.12 -3.15
CA LEU A 54 3.89 -0.27 -2.74
C LEU A 54 3.59 0.78 -3.78
N GLY A 55 2.32 0.87 -4.15
CA GLY A 55 1.79 1.98 -4.92
C GLY A 55 0.79 2.74 -4.09
N LEU A 56 0.76 4.04 -4.26
CA LEU A 56 -0.20 4.89 -3.55
C LEU A 56 -1.07 5.63 -4.55
N SER A 57 -2.35 5.72 -4.23
CA SER A 57 -3.28 6.50 -5.04
C SER A 57 -3.98 7.49 -4.14
N VAL A 58 -3.68 8.77 -4.31
CA VAL A 58 -4.28 9.84 -3.51
C VAL A 58 -4.83 10.88 -4.48
N SER A 59 -6.15 10.85 -4.66
CA SER A 59 -6.80 11.68 -5.67
C SER A 59 -7.03 13.10 -5.16
N ARG A 60 -7.48 13.94 -6.07
CA ARG A 60 -7.80 15.33 -5.73
C ARG A 60 -8.96 15.44 -4.74
N ARG A 61 -9.75 14.39 -4.59
CA ARG A 61 -10.83 14.39 -3.61
C ARG A 61 -10.32 14.45 -2.18
N VAL A 62 -9.08 14.02 -1.97
CA VAL A 62 -8.47 14.06 -0.64
C VAL A 62 -8.12 15.48 -0.25
N GLY A 63 -7.69 16.30 -1.22
CA GLY A 63 -7.34 17.67 -0.94
C GLY A 63 -6.42 18.23 -2.00
N GLY A 64 -5.83 19.36 -1.72
CA GLY A 64 -4.87 19.97 -2.62
C GLY A 64 -3.51 19.31 -2.52
N ALA A 65 -2.52 19.90 -3.19
CA ALA A 65 -1.20 19.30 -3.29
C ALA A 65 -0.57 19.08 -1.92
N VAL A 66 -0.69 20.05 -1.04
CA VAL A 66 -0.08 19.95 0.28
C VAL A 66 -0.70 18.82 1.08
N GLU A 67 -2.03 18.75 1.08
CA GLU A 67 -2.74 17.71 1.81
C GLU A 67 -2.46 16.33 1.23
N ARG A 68 -2.43 16.23 -0.09
CA ARG A 68 -2.15 14.94 -0.73
C ARG A 68 -0.74 14.46 -0.42
N ASN A 69 0.22 15.37 -0.44
CA ASN A 69 1.60 15.00 -0.14
C ASN A 69 1.75 14.55 1.31
N ARG A 70 1.04 15.21 2.22
CA ARG A 70 1.05 14.78 3.62
C ARG A 70 0.48 13.38 3.78
N VAL A 71 -0.66 13.12 3.12
CA VAL A 71 -1.27 11.80 3.18
C VAL A 71 -0.34 10.74 2.61
N LYS A 72 0.29 11.02 1.47
CA LYS A 72 1.24 10.08 0.88
C LYS A 72 2.40 9.78 1.82
N ARG A 73 2.93 10.82 2.48
CA ARG A 73 4.05 10.61 3.39
C ARG A 73 3.67 9.72 4.56
N VAL A 74 2.55 10.03 5.23
CA VAL A 74 2.16 9.24 6.38
C VAL A 74 1.73 7.83 5.97
N LEU A 75 1.17 7.66 4.77
CA LEU A 75 0.84 6.34 4.28
C LEU A 75 2.09 5.50 4.04
N ARG A 76 3.12 6.10 3.45
CA ARG A 76 4.37 5.38 3.24
C ARG A 76 4.96 4.93 4.56
N GLU A 77 4.99 5.83 5.53
CA GLU A 77 5.54 5.49 6.84
C GLU A 77 4.74 4.39 7.52
N ALA A 78 3.43 4.48 7.42
CA ALA A 78 2.55 3.49 8.03
C ALA A 78 2.69 2.14 7.36
N PHE A 79 2.73 2.13 6.02
CA PHE A 79 2.84 0.88 5.30
C PHE A 79 4.14 0.15 5.62
N TRP A 80 5.26 0.86 5.60
CA TRP A 80 6.53 0.20 5.84
C TRP A 80 6.69 -0.24 7.29
N ALA A 81 5.98 0.41 8.20
CA ALA A 81 5.94 -0.06 9.58
C ALA A 81 5.18 -1.39 9.72
N GLU A 82 4.19 -1.61 8.82
CA GLU A 82 3.41 -2.84 8.85
C GLU A 82 3.94 -3.91 7.90
N ALA A 83 4.97 -3.58 7.13
CA ALA A 83 5.39 -4.45 6.02
C ALA A 83 5.86 -5.82 6.48
N GLU A 84 6.38 -5.92 7.69
CA GLU A 84 6.83 -7.22 8.20
C GLU A 84 5.70 -8.21 8.37
N ARG A 85 4.48 -7.72 8.47
CA ARG A 85 3.32 -8.58 8.61
C ARG A 85 2.74 -9.00 7.27
N LEU A 86 3.32 -8.52 6.17
CA LEU A 86 2.79 -8.75 4.83
C LEU A 86 3.68 -9.73 4.07
N PRO A 87 3.08 -10.54 3.21
CA PRO A 87 3.88 -11.43 2.37
C PRO A 87 4.85 -10.65 1.47
N ASP A 88 6.08 -11.12 1.41
CA ASP A 88 7.12 -10.45 0.64
C ASP A 88 6.90 -10.55 -0.86
N SER A 89 6.15 -11.54 -1.30
CA SER A 89 6.00 -11.78 -2.72
C SER A 89 4.78 -11.10 -3.33
N SER A 90 4.22 -10.14 -2.65
CA SER A 90 3.01 -9.46 -3.12
C SER A 90 3.27 -8.01 -3.44
N ASP A 91 2.42 -7.47 -4.30
CA ASP A 91 2.39 -6.05 -4.58
C ASP A 91 1.15 -5.46 -3.90
N TYR A 92 1.27 -4.23 -3.44
CA TYR A 92 0.19 -3.58 -2.71
C TYR A 92 -0.08 -2.20 -3.26
N VAL A 93 -1.36 -1.85 -3.33
CA VAL A 93 -1.77 -0.48 -3.66
C VAL A 93 -2.70 -0.01 -2.56
N VAL A 94 -2.40 1.15 -2.01
CA VAL A 94 -3.26 1.78 -1.01
C VAL A 94 -3.91 2.99 -1.65
N VAL A 95 -5.24 2.99 -1.65
CA VAL A 95 -6.02 4.11 -2.17
C VAL A 95 -6.54 4.89 -0.98
N ALA A 96 -6.23 6.19 -0.94
CA ALA A 96 -6.71 7.04 0.14
C ALA A 96 -8.09 7.56 -0.19
N ARG A 97 -9.01 7.42 0.75
CA ARG A 97 -10.33 8.02 0.65
C ARG A 97 -10.29 9.45 1.20
N PRO A 98 -11.28 10.28 0.89
CA PRO A 98 -11.25 11.67 1.36
C PRO A 98 -11.05 11.82 2.86
N ASP A 99 -11.61 10.94 3.66
CA ASP A 99 -11.46 11.03 5.10
C ASP A 99 -10.04 10.76 5.59
N ALA A 100 -9.18 10.22 4.73
CA ALA A 100 -7.79 10.00 5.11
C ALA A 100 -7.06 11.31 5.41
N ARG A 101 -7.48 12.40 4.78
CA ARG A 101 -6.88 13.70 5.05
C ARG A 101 -7.05 14.09 6.52
N GLU A 102 -8.26 13.96 7.02
CA GLU A 102 -8.53 14.30 8.40
C GLU A 102 -7.77 13.39 9.35
N LEU A 103 -7.71 12.12 9.03
CA LEU A 103 -6.97 11.17 9.86
C LEU A 103 -5.49 11.53 9.91
N ALA A 104 -4.90 11.88 8.77
CA ALA A 104 -3.50 12.26 8.72
C ALA A 104 -3.24 13.53 9.53
N GLU A 105 -4.14 14.48 9.46
CA GLU A 105 -3.98 15.74 10.19
C GLU A 105 -4.16 15.57 11.68
N ARG A 106 -5.11 14.73 12.07
CA ARG A 106 -5.43 14.56 13.49
C ARG A 106 -4.47 13.61 14.19
N ASP A 107 -4.19 12.49 13.58
CA ASP A 107 -3.46 11.42 14.23
C ASP A 107 -2.14 11.02 13.55
N GLY A 108 -1.86 11.59 12.40
CA GLY A 108 -0.58 11.37 11.74
C GLY A 108 -0.33 9.93 11.36
N THR A 109 0.92 9.55 11.39
CA THR A 109 1.33 8.20 11.01
C THR A 109 0.72 7.13 11.91
N ALA A 110 0.60 7.41 13.19
CA ALA A 110 0.04 6.42 14.12
C ALA A 110 -1.41 6.10 13.77
N GLY A 111 -2.21 7.12 13.47
CA GLY A 111 -3.60 6.89 13.07
C GLY A 111 -3.71 6.15 11.76
N MET A 112 -2.87 6.53 10.82
CA MET A 112 -2.87 5.88 9.51
C MET A 112 -2.43 4.43 9.63
N ARG A 113 -1.47 4.15 10.50
CA ARG A 113 -1.01 2.81 10.73
C ARG A 113 -2.13 1.94 11.33
N GLY A 114 -2.90 2.51 12.26
CA GLY A 114 -4.05 1.79 12.81
C GLY A 114 -5.07 1.44 11.74
N ALA A 115 -5.39 2.39 10.87
CA ALA A 115 -6.34 2.15 9.80
C ALA A 115 -5.83 1.07 8.84
N LEU A 116 -4.54 1.11 8.53
CA LEU A 116 -3.95 0.14 7.62
C LEU A 116 -3.86 -1.25 8.25
N SER A 117 -3.51 -1.30 9.52
CA SER A 117 -3.43 -2.57 10.25
C SER A 117 -4.75 -3.31 10.25
N GLU A 118 -5.85 -2.58 10.35
CA GLU A 118 -7.18 -3.15 10.27
C GLU A 118 -7.40 -3.86 8.95
N LEU A 119 -6.95 -3.24 7.86
CA LEU A 119 -7.11 -3.82 6.53
C LEU A 119 -6.18 -5.01 6.31
N VAL A 120 -4.98 -4.95 6.83
CA VAL A 120 -4.05 -6.08 6.75
C VAL A 120 -4.64 -7.30 7.43
N ALA A 121 -5.19 -7.11 8.61
CA ALA A 121 -5.83 -8.20 9.33
C ALA A 121 -7.04 -8.74 8.57
N GLY A 122 -7.81 -7.82 7.97
CA GLY A 122 -9.01 -8.20 7.22
C GLY A 122 -8.73 -8.99 5.96
N LEU A 123 -7.57 -8.79 5.35
CA LEU A 123 -7.21 -9.58 4.19
C LEU A 123 -6.83 -11.01 4.59
N GLY A 124 -6.66 -11.23 5.84
CA GLY A 124 -6.31 -12.52 6.33
C GLY A 124 -4.92 -12.86 5.94
N GLY A 125 -4.33 -11.89 5.36
CA GLY A 125 -3.24 -12.27 4.74
C GLY A 125 -2.09 -12.37 5.47
N ALA A 126 -2.24 -11.84 6.30
CA ALA A 126 -1.20 -11.87 7.09
C ALA A 126 -0.80 -13.20 7.20
N LYS A 127 -0.57 -13.82 6.50
CA LYS A 127 -0.06 -14.94 6.57
C LYS A 127 -0.56 -15.79 7.28
N ALA A 128 -1.27 -15.84 7.25
CA ALA A 128 -1.91 -16.82 7.96
C ALA A 128 -1.11 -17.98 8.14
#